data_8b405ba4d7d6e2a43c0f2f33e101f64f
#
_entry.id   8b405ba4d7d6e2a43c0f2f33e101f64f
#
_cell.length_a   1.000
_cell.length_b   1.000
_cell.length_c   1.000
_cell.angle_alpha   90.00
_cell.angle_beta   90.00
_cell.angle_gamma   90.00
#
_symmetry.space_group_name_H-M   'P 1'
#
loop_
_entity.id
_entity.type
_entity.pdbx_description
1 polymer ?
#
loop_
_entity_poly.entity_id
_entity_poly.type
_entity_poly.pdbx_seq_one_letter_code
_entity_poly.pdbx_strand_id
1 'polypeptide(L)' 'MTTNLTELLRLQMDVTRYQLRVEVVSKIAESGVASLRKLQQAQ' A
#
# COMPACT_ATOMS: atom_id res chain seq x y z
N MET A 1 11.40 -5.04 -30.68
CA MET A 1 10.09 -5.59 -30.31
C MET A 1 10.10 -6.33 -28.97
N THR A 2 11.19 -7.03 -28.65
CA THR A 2 11.36 -7.67 -27.35
C THR A 2 11.44 -6.68 -26.19
N THR A 3 11.94 -5.46 -26.46
CA THR A 3 12.03 -4.41 -25.46
C THR A 3 10.67 -3.95 -24.95
N ASN A 4 9.65 -3.99 -25.80
CA ASN A 4 8.31 -3.53 -25.41
C ASN A 4 7.67 -4.44 -24.35
N LEU A 5 7.87 -5.75 -24.49
CA LEU A 5 7.35 -6.70 -23.51
C LEU A 5 8.03 -6.55 -22.15
N THR A 6 9.35 -6.36 -22.16
CA THR A 6 10.12 -6.15 -20.95
C THR A 6 9.69 -4.84 -20.25
N GLU A 7 9.46 -3.79 -21.02
CA GLU A 7 9.01 -2.52 -20.50
C GLU A 7 7.61 -2.63 -19.88
N LEU A 8 6.72 -3.37 -20.54
CA LEU A 8 5.37 -3.61 -20.01
C LEU A 8 5.41 -4.37 -18.69
N LEU A 9 6.25 -5.41 -18.60
CA LEU A 9 6.39 -6.18 -17.37
C LEU A 9 6.96 -5.32 -16.26
N ARG A 10 7.94 -4.48 -16.55
CA ARG A 10 8.53 -3.58 -15.56
C ARG A 10 7.50 -2.58 -15.07
N LEU A 11 6.73 -2.01 -15.99
CA LEU A 11 5.66 -1.08 -15.64
C LEU A 11 4.62 -1.77 -14.75
N GLN A 12 4.24 -3.00 -15.09
CA GLN A 12 3.29 -3.78 -14.29
C GLN A 12 3.83 -4.02 -12.88
N MET A 13 5.10 -4.33 -12.75
CA MET A 13 5.74 -4.51 -11.44
C MET A 13 5.74 -3.22 -10.64
N ASP A 14 6.03 -2.10 -11.29
CA ASP A 14 6.04 -0.80 -10.62
C ASP A 14 4.64 -0.44 -10.10
N VAL A 15 3.61 -0.67 -10.91
CA VAL A 15 2.23 -0.42 -10.51
C VAL A 15 1.85 -1.32 -9.33
N THR A 16 2.22 -2.60 -9.39
CA THR A 16 1.93 -3.55 -8.32
C THR A 16 2.61 -3.13 -7.02
N ARG A 17 3.88 -2.72 -7.09
CA ARG A 17 4.60 -2.21 -5.91
C ARG A 17 3.92 -0.99 -5.33
N TYR A 18 3.50 -0.08 -6.17
CA TYR A 18 2.82 1.13 -5.73
C TYR A 18 1.52 0.78 -5.01
N GLN A 19 0.71 -0.12 -5.59
CA GLN A 19 -0.55 -0.55 -5.01
C GLN A 19 -0.34 -1.20 -3.64
N LEU A 20 0.66 -2.09 -3.54
CA LEU A 20 0.99 -2.74 -2.27
C LEU A 20 1.42 -1.73 -1.22
N ARG A 21 2.23 -0.76 -1.61
CA ARG A 21 2.70 0.28 -0.69
C ARG A 21 1.52 1.11 -0.16
N VAL A 22 0.60 1.50 -1.05
CA VAL A 22 -0.58 2.27 -0.66
C VAL A 22 -1.45 1.45 0.28
N GLU A 23 -1.66 0.16 0.00
CA GLU A 23 -2.46 -0.72 0.86
C GLU A 23 -1.84 -0.86 2.25
N VAL A 24 -0.53 -1.06 2.33
CA VAL A 24 0.17 -1.20 3.60
C VAL A 24 0.07 0.08 4.40
N VAL A 25 0.32 1.23 3.77
CA VAL A 25 0.23 2.54 4.44
C VAL A 25 -1.20 2.77 4.93
N SER A 26 -2.21 2.45 4.12
CA SER A 26 -3.61 2.60 4.51
C SER A 26 -3.95 1.75 5.73
N LYS A 27 -3.48 0.51 5.76
CA LYS A 27 -3.73 -0.39 6.89
C LYS A 27 -3.04 0.09 8.16
N ILE A 28 -1.82 0.60 8.03
CA ILE A 28 -1.10 1.16 9.17
C ILE A 28 -1.85 2.37 9.73
N ALA A 29 -2.35 3.24 8.86
CA ALA A 29 -3.10 4.42 9.27
C ALA A 29 -4.40 4.02 9.97
N GLU A 30 -5.14 3.03 9.41
CA GLU A 30 -6.36 2.54 10.02
C GLU A 30 -6.11 1.93 11.39
N SER A 31 -5.06 1.12 11.53
CA SER A 31 -4.67 0.52 12.81
C SER A 31 -4.31 1.59 13.82
N GLY A 32 -3.59 2.64 13.40
CA GLY A 32 -3.23 3.74 14.27
C GLY A 32 -4.45 4.48 14.80
N VAL A 33 -5.42 4.77 13.93
CA VAL A 33 -6.66 5.43 14.34
C VAL A 33 -7.46 4.54 15.29
N ALA A 34 -7.56 3.24 14.98
CA ALA A 34 -8.28 2.29 15.84
C ALA A 34 -7.64 2.20 17.23
N SER A 35 -6.29 2.19 17.29
CA SER A 35 -5.57 2.17 18.56
C SER A 35 -5.83 3.42 19.38
N LEU A 36 -5.82 4.58 18.73
CA LEU A 36 -6.11 5.86 19.41
C LEU A 36 -7.53 5.88 19.97
N ARG A 37 -8.51 5.38 19.22
CA ARG A 37 -9.89 5.32 19.68
C ARG A 37 -10.03 4.43 20.92
N LYS A 38 -9.33 3.29 20.92
CA LYS A 38 -9.35 2.39 22.07
C LYS A 38 -8.78 3.06 23.31
N LEU A 39 -7.68 3.79 23.15
CA LEU A 39 -7.07 4.53 24.26
C LEU A 39 -8.01 5.60 24.80
N GLN A 40 -8.69 6.31 23.93
CA GLN A 40 -9.65 7.34 24.33
C GLN A 40 -10.84 6.76 25.08
N GLN A 41 -11.32 5.59 24.64
CA GLN A 41 -12.44 4.91 25.30
C GLN A 41 -12.07 4.37 26.68
N ALA A 42 -10.80 4.02 26.88
CA ALA A 42 -10.32 3.50 28.15
C ALA A 42 -10.23 4.57 29.23
N GLN A 43 -10.24 5.82 28.84
CA GLN A 43 -10.23 6.96 29.76
C GLN A 43 -11.65 7.34 30.14
#